data_2fdbd0f2efef62aef30f9447bca36d22
#
_entry.id   2fdbd0f2efef62aef30f9447bca36d22
#
_cell.length_a   1.000
_cell.length_b   1.000
_cell.length_c   1.000
_cell.angle_alpha   90.00
_cell.angle_beta   90.00
_cell.angle_gamma   90.00
#
_symmetry.space_group_name_H-M   'P 1'
#
loop_
_entity.id
_entity.type
_entity.pdbx_description
1 polymer ?
#
loop_
_entity_poly.entity_id
_entity_poly.type
_entity_poly.pdbx_seq_one_letter_code
_entity_poly.pdbx_strand_id
1 'polypeptide(L)'
;MRAVAMAGVGLALGLAVAAPAGARPSDPGVVNYAVLAKGSVSNIVGAPIRFESTFTDPFQSFWVDNPACNNWADIGLPDVYADPDLASFNGASAQESATDMTHFVKQAVGVFATNDAADRAFHRVVDRTVGCPGQTTPMHLDNGSTQVWSFTGGPASATDADWVKQEADTDRRCFTTTRLRENVLLQAKVCQPGNGGPAVNVLAGAMQNTLGQ
;
A
#
# COMPACT_ATOMS: atom_id res chain seq x y z
N MET A 1 62.71 -46.36 -33.84
CA MET A 1 61.66 -46.19 -32.81
C MET A 1 61.32 -44.69 -32.76
N ARG A 2 60.12 -44.34 -33.24
CA ARG A 2 59.65 -42.92 -33.25
C ARG A 2 58.59 -42.75 -32.17
N ALA A 3 58.84 -41.88 -31.21
CA ALA A 3 57.87 -41.54 -30.16
C ALA A 3 56.93 -40.46 -30.68
N VAL A 4 55.61 -40.68 -30.59
CA VAL A 4 54.57 -39.72 -30.93
C VAL A 4 54.11 -39.07 -29.63
N ALA A 5 54.31 -37.75 -29.51
CA ALA A 5 53.77 -36.94 -28.40
C ALA A 5 52.32 -36.53 -28.74
N MET A 6 51.35 -36.91 -27.95
CA MET A 6 49.96 -36.40 -28.00
C MET A 6 49.84 -35.18 -27.11
N ALA A 7 49.53 -34.02 -27.72
CA ALA A 7 49.15 -32.82 -27.00
C ALA A 7 47.65 -32.83 -26.70
N GLY A 8 47.29 -32.89 -25.42
CA GLY A 8 45.89 -32.78 -24.96
C GLY A 8 45.49 -31.32 -24.88
N VAL A 9 44.47 -30.91 -25.65
CA VAL A 9 43.81 -29.62 -25.56
C VAL A 9 42.69 -29.71 -24.51
N GLY A 10 42.94 -29.11 -23.37
CA GLY A 10 41.92 -28.99 -22.31
C GLY A 10 40.97 -27.83 -22.62
N LEU A 11 39.70 -28.12 -22.93
CA LEU A 11 38.63 -27.13 -23.01
C LEU A 11 38.17 -26.76 -21.60
N ALA A 12 38.55 -25.57 -21.14
CA ALA A 12 37.96 -24.99 -19.91
C ALA A 12 36.59 -24.39 -20.24
N LEU A 13 35.50 -25.08 -19.90
CA LEU A 13 34.14 -24.50 -19.89
C LEU A 13 34.04 -23.52 -18.70
N GLY A 14 34.13 -22.23 -18.98
CA GLY A 14 33.78 -21.18 -18.03
C GLY A 14 32.28 -21.13 -17.83
N LEU A 15 31.79 -21.57 -16.67
CA LEU A 15 30.42 -21.33 -16.20
C LEU A 15 30.30 -19.82 -15.90
N ALA A 16 29.72 -19.05 -16.81
CA ALA A 16 29.27 -17.69 -16.55
C ALA A 16 28.07 -17.80 -15.58
N VAL A 17 28.29 -17.53 -14.29
CA VAL A 17 27.23 -17.31 -13.33
C VAL A 17 26.54 -16.00 -13.71
N ALA A 18 25.37 -16.09 -14.34
CA ALA A 18 24.52 -14.92 -14.54
C ALA A 18 24.16 -14.36 -13.16
N ALA A 19 24.65 -13.13 -12.85
CA ALA A 19 24.19 -12.42 -11.68
C ALA A 19 22.65 -12.28 -11.79
N PRO A 20 21.88 -12.46 -10.67
CA PRO A 20 20.46 -12.21 -10.70
C PRO A 20 20.25 -10.77 -11.20
N ALA A 21 19.41 -10.62 -12.24
CA ALA A 21 19.01 -9.31 -12.71
C ALA A 21 18.32 -8.63 -11.53
N GLY A 22 19.01 -7.71 -10.86
CA GLY A 22 18.42 -6.88 -9.81
C GLY A 22 17.21 -6.18 -10.42
N ALA A 23 16.06 -6.32 -9.78
CA ALA A 23 14.87 -5.62 -10.20
C ALA A 23 15.18 -4.12 -10.32
N ARG A 24 14.74 -3.51 -11.42
CA ARG A 24 15.00 -2.08 -11.65
C ARG A 24 14.00 -1.28 -10.81
N PRO A 25 14.46 -0.24 -10.08
CA PRO A 25 13.56 0.65 -9.38
C PRO A 25 12.48 1.20 -10.32
N SER A 26 11.25 1.31 -9.82
CA SER A 26 10.14 1.88 -10.58
C SER A 26 10.37 3.36 -10.85
N ASP A 27 9.98 3.82 -12.04
CA ASP A 27 10.02 5.23 -12.41
C ASP A 27 9.08 6.04 -11.49
N PRO A 28 9.50 7.22 -10.99
CA PRO A 28 8.62 8.10 -10.21
C PRO A 28 7.29 8.42 -10.88
N GLY A 29 7.22 8.44 -12.21
CA GLY A 29 5.99 8.68 -12.96
C GLY A 29 4.91 7.60 -12.81
N VAL A 30 5.26 6.41 -12.33
CA VAL A 30 4.31 5.29 -12.16
C VAL A 30 3.16 5.62 -11.20
N VAL A 31 3.34 6.53 -10.24
CA VAL A 31 2.28 6.96 -9.32
C VAL A 31 1.04 7.50 -10.04
N ASN A 32 1.21 8.05 -11.26
CA ASN A 32 0.09 8.58 -12.05
C ASN A 32 -0.81 7.49 -12.65
N TYR A 33 -0.30 6.28 -12.76
CA TYR A 33 -1.02 5.12 -13.33
C TYR A 33 -1.47 4.14 -12.24
N ALA A 34 -0.77 4.12 -11.11
CA ALA A 34 -1.03 3.17 -10.03
C ALA A 34 -2.26 3.53 -9.19
N VAL A 35 -2.71 4.79 -9.22
CA VAL A 35 -3.99 5.21 -8.65
C VAL A 35 -5.08 5.02 -9.70
N LEU A 36 -6.03 4.13 -9.41
CA LEU A 36 -7.11 3.80 -10.35
C LEU A 36 -8.18 4.88 -10.35
N ALA A 37 -8.67 5.20 -11.55
CA ALA A 37 -9.79 6.13 -11.71
C ALA A 37 -11.09 5.59 -11.09
N LYS A 38 -11.97 6.49 -10.65
CA LYS A 38 -13.24 6.18 -9.98
C LYS A 38 -14.12 5.17 -10.72
N GLY A 39 -14.08 5.11 -12.06
CA GLY A 39 -14.83 4.13 -12.84
C GLY A 39 -14.37 2.68 -12.59
N SER A 40 -13.07 2.46 -12.48
CA SER A 40 -12.50 1.16 -12.09
C SER A 40 -12.82 0.84 -10.63
N VAL A 41 -12.72 1.82 -9.75
CA VAL A 41 -13.08 1.68 -8.33
C VAL A 41 -14.55 1.30 -8.18
N SER A 42 -15.46 1.96 -8.91
CA SER A 42 -16.89 1.66 -8.93
C SER A 42 -17.19 0.19 -9.28
N ASN A 43 -16.51 -0.33 -10.32
CA ASN A 43 -16.65 -1.73 -10.71
C ASN A 43 -16.13 -2.71 -9.65
N ILE A 44 -15.04 -2.35 -8.96
CA ILE A 44 -14.42 -3.20 -7.93
C ILE A 44 -15.31 -3.29 -6.68
N VAL A 45 -15.86 -2.16 -6.22
CA VAL A 45 -16.68 -2.15 -5.00
C VAL A 45 -18.16 -2.49 -5.28
N GLY A 46 -18.57 -2.52 -6.55
CA GLY A 46 -19.96 -2.82 -6.95
C GLY A 46 -20.96 -1.72 -6.59
N ALA A 47 -20.49 -0.48 -6.44
CA ALA A 47 -21.30 0.67 -6.09
C ALA A 47 -21.03 1.87 -7.02
N PRO A 48 -22.02 2.76 -7.26
CA PRO A 48 -21.87 3.90 -8.16
C PRO A 48 -21.03 5.03 -7.54
N ILE A 49 -19.72 4.93 -7.63
CA ILE A 49 -18.79 5.96 -7.16
C ILE A 49 -18.82 7.17 -8.11
N ARG A 50 -19.21 8.33 -7.61
CA ARG A 50 -19.39 9.55 -8.42
C ARG A 50 -18.49 10.70 -7.98
N PHE A 51 -18.12 10.76 -6.70
CA PHE A 51 -17.23 11.76 -6.15
C PHE A 51 -15.82 11.19 -6.02
N GLU A 52 -14.82 11.98 -6.41
CA GLU A 52 -13.40 11.65 -6.29
C GLU A 52 -12.63 12.92 -5.90
N SER A 53 -11.66 12.76 -5.02
CA SER A 53 -10.69 13.79 -4.65
C SER A 53 -9.29 13.20 -4.75
N THR A 54 -8.39 13.87 -5.44
CA THR A 54 -6.98 13.47 -5.60
C THR A 54 -6.07 14.32 -4.71
N PHE A 55 -4.94 13.76 -4.32
CA PHE A 55 -3.92 14.45 -3.52
C PHE A 55 -2.52 13.99 -3.94
N THR A 56 -1.61 14.95 -4.08
CA THR A 56 -0.22 14.71 -4.55
C THR A 56 0.81 14.71 -3.42
N ASP A 57 0.36 14.96 -2.20
CA ASP A 57 1.19 14.95 -1.01
C ASP A 57 0.55 14.10 0.09
N PRO A 58 1.35 13.38 0.91
CA PRO A 58 0.82 12.71 2.09
C PRO A 58 0.16 13.70 3.03
N PHE A 59 -1.04 13.39 3.53
CA PHE A 59 -1.76 14.28 4.44
C PHE A 59 -2.49 13.52 5.54
N GLN A 60 -2.79 14.21 6.62
CA GLN A 60 -3.59 13.72 7.74
C GLN A 60 -4.59 14.79 8.15
N SER A 61 -5.86 14.42 8.31
CA SER A 61 -6.97 15.29 8.69
C SER A 61 -7.69 14.79 9.95
N PHE A 62 -6.94 14.11 10.82
CA PHE A 62 -7.44 13.53 12.07
C PHE A 62 -6.29 13.32 13.05
N TRP A 63 -6.63 13.01 14.30
CA TRP A 63 -5.74 12.43 15.28
C TRP A 63 -6.46 11.33 16.08
N VAL A 64 -5.73 10.43 16.72
CA VAL A 64 -6.25 9.32 17.51
C VAL A 64 -5.71 9.37 18.93
N ASP A 65 -6.51 8.97 19.93
CA ASP A 65 -6.08 8.97 21.34
C ASP A 65 -4.96 7.96 21.59
N ASN A 66 -5.00 6.81 20.92
CA ASN A 66 -3.92 5.84 20.96
C ASN A 66 -2.98 6.04 19.74
N PRO A 67 -1.79 6.65 19.93
CA PRO A 67 -0.87 6.94 18.82
C PRO A 67 -0.37 5.68 18.10
N ALA A 68 -0.36 4.50 18.75
CA ALA A 68 -0.01 3.24 18.08
C ALA A 68 -1.01 2.87 16.97
N CYS A 69 -2.23 3.41 16.99
CA CYS A 69 -3.23 3.17 15.95
C CYS A 69 -3.21 4.22 14.83
N ASN A 70 -2.36 5.25 14.90
CA ASN A 70 -2.35 6.33 13.92
C ASN A 70 -2.23 5.80 12.47
N ASN A 71 -1.21 4.98 12.21
CA ASN A 71 -0.93 4.47 10.85
C ASN A 71 -1.90 3.36 10.38
N TRP A 72 -2.79 2.91 11.26
CA TRP A 72 -3.91 2.02 10.91
C TRP A 72 -5.25 2.76 10.80
N ALA A 73 -5.33 3.99 11.31
CA ALA A 73 -6.56 4.79 11.23
C ALA A 73 -6.86 5.25 9.80
N ASP A 74 -5.82 5.54 9.00
CA ASP A 74 -5.95 5.87 7.58
C ASP A 74 -4.69 5.48 6.79
N ILE A 75 -4.70 5.72 5.47
CA ILE A 75 -3.60 5.50 4.55
C ILE A 75 -3.14 6.80 3.90
N GLY A 76 -1.95 6.80 3.27
CA GLY A 76 -1.40 8.00 2.64
C GLY A 76 -0.94 9.06 3.65
N LEU A 77 -0.52 8.63 4.84
CA LEU A 77 -0.20 9.51 5.96
C LEU A 77 1.25 10.03 5.89
N PRO A 78 1.51 11.26 6.36
CA PRO A 78 2.87 11.79 6.49
C PRO A 78 3.79 10.89 7.32
N ASP A 79 3.30 10.31 8.40
CA ASP A 79 4.07 9.37 9.25
C ASP A 79 4.64 8.16 8.48
N VAL A 80 3.98 7.78 7.38
CA VAL A 80 4.41 6.67 6.52
C VAL A 80 5.27 7.16 5.36
N TYR A 81 4.83 8.21 4.68
CA TYR A 81 5.39 8.63 3.40
C TYR A 81 6.31 9.86 3.48
N ALA A 82 6.27 10.69 4.53
CA ALA A 82 7.17 11.84 4.66
C ALA A 82 8.60 11.36 4.97
N ASP A 83 9.34 11.06 3.91
CA ASP A 83 10.71 10.56 3.92
C ASP A 83 11.52 11.42 2.92
N PRO A 84 12.77 11.84 3.24
CA PRO A 84 13.60 12.60 2.32
C PRO A 84 13.88 11.90 0.99
N ASP A 85 13.75 10.57 0.99
CA ASP A 85 13.93 9.74 -0.20
C ASP A 85 12.61 9.47 -0.96
N LEU A 86 11.48 10.09 -0.58
CA LEU A 86 10.24 10.02 -1.35
C LEU A 86 10.42 10.79 -2.67
N ALA A 87 10.44 10.08 -3.78
CA ALA A 87 10.66 10.66 -5.11
C ALA A 87 9.37 11.16 -5.74
N SER A 88 8.24 10.47 -5.50
CA SER A 88 6.91 10.90 -5.95
C SER A 88 5.82 10.25 -5.11
N PHE A 89 4.65 10.90 -5.08
CA PHE A 89 3.48 10.42 -4.37
C PHE A 89 2.21 10.79 -5.14
N ASN A 90 1.21 9.92 -5.08
CA ASN A 90 -0.13 10.20 -5.56
C ASN A 90 -1.16 9.41 -4.75
N GLY A 91 -2.34 9.96 -4.63
CA GLY A 91 -3.46 9.28 -3.98
C GLY A 91 -4.80 9.81 -4.43
N ALA A 92 -5.83 9.02 -4.15
CA ALA A 92 -7.22 9.40 -4.38
C ALA A 92 -8.12 8.85 -3.30
N SER A 93 -9.18 9.58 -2.99
CA SER A 93 -10.34 9.10 -2.26
C SER A 93 -11.57 9.15 -3.16
N ALA A 94 -12.44 8.16 -3.05
CA ALA A 94 -13.61 8.02 -3.91
C ALA A 94 -14.80 7.48 -3.12
N GLN A 95 -16.01 8.01 -3.39
CA GLN A 95 -17.24 7.68 -2.67
C GLN A 95 -18.48 7.93 -3.54
N GLU A 96 -19.67 7.55 -3.07
CA GLU A 96 -20.91 7.70 -3.85
C GLU A 96 -21.24 9.16 -4.17
N SER A 97 -21.11 10.05 -3.18
CA SER A 97 -21.32 11.49 -3.35
C SER A 97 -20.48 12.27 -2.35
N ALA A 98 -20.52 13.59 -2.37
CA ALA A 98 -19.81 14.43 -1.41
C ALA A 98 -20.25 14.19 0.05
N THR A 99 -21.43 13.68 0.28
CA THR A 99 -22.01 13.44 1.61
C THR A 99 -22.35 11.98 1.90
N ASP A 100 -22.34 11.10 0.88
CA ASP A 100 -22.58 9.67 1.05
C ASP A 100 -21.25 8.92 0.98
N MET A 101 -20.88 8.32 2.09
CA MET A 101 -19.65 7.54 2.29
C MET A 101 -19.97 6.08 2.66
N THR A 102 -21.13 5.55 2.23
CA THR A 102 -21.48 4.14 2.45
C THR A 102 -20.36 3.25 1.90
N HIS A 103 -19.91 3.53 0.66
CA HIS A 103 -18.63 3.01 0.16
C HIS A 103 -17.62 4.17 0.10
N PHE A 104 -16.55 4.03 0.85
CA PHE A 104 -15.43 4.95 0.80
C PHE A 104 -14.17 4.17 0.45
N VAL A 105 -13.50 4.61 -0.61
CA VAL A 105 -12.26 4.00 -1.11
C VAL A 105 -11.16 5.03 -1.05
N LYS A 106 -9.99 4.64 -0.55
CA LYS A 106 -8.79 5.48 -0.59
C LYS A 106 -7.62 4.68 -1.16
N GLN A 107 -6.81 5.30 -1.96
CA GLN A 107 -5.63 4.75 -2.60
C GLN A 107 -4.45 5.70 -2.32
N ALA A 108 -3.27 5.15 -2.08
CA ALA A 108 -2.04 5.92 -1.94
C ALA A 108 -0.86 5.12 -2.51
N VAL A 109 0.00 5.79 -3.25
CA VAL A 109 1.21 5.20 -3.85
C VAL A 109 2.36 6.17 -3.66
N GLY A 110 3.46 5.68 -3.09
CA GLY A 110 4.73 6.41 -3.02
C GLY A 110 5.83 5.63 -3.71
N VAL A 111 6.61 6.31 -4.55
CA VAL A 111 7.86 5.80 -5.12
C VAL A 111 9.01 6.45 -4.39
N PHE A 112 9.93 5.65 -3.89
CA PHE A 112 11.12 6.10 -3.16
C PHE A 112 12.36 6.00 -4.04
N ALA A 113 13.40 6.74 -3.69
CA ALA A 113 14.65 6.72 -4.44
C ALA A 113 15.36 5.35 -4.40
N THR A 114 15.11 4.57 -3.34
CA THR A 114 15.73 3.25 -3.13
C THR A 114 14.72 2.26 -2.55
N ASN A 115 15.00 0.96 -2.71
CA ASN A 115 14.22 -0.12 -2.07
C ASN A 115 14.28 -0.02 -0.55
N ASP A 116 15.44 0.32 0.02
CA ASP A 116 15.60 0.48 1.48
C ASP A 116 14.73 1.62 2.04
N ALA A 117 14.54 2.69 1.28
CA ALA A 117 13.66 3.79 1.69
C ALA A 117 12.18 3.37 1.69
N ALA A 118 11.75 2.60 0.69
CA ALA A 118 10.42 2.03 0.63
C ALA A 118 10.18 0.99 1.75
N ASP A 119 11.20 0.19 2.05
CA ASP A 119 11.17 -0.78 3.15
C ASP A 119 11.02 -0.07 4.51
N ARG A 120 11.78 1.01 4.76
CA ARG A 120 11.56 1.84 5.95
C ARG A 120 10.15 2.39 6.05
N ALA A 121 9.54 2.78 4.92
CA ALA A 121 8.16 3.27 4.88
C ALA A 121 7.17 2.14 5.22
N PHE A 122 7.38 0.94 4.70
CA PHE A 122 6.59 -0.24 5.05
C PHE A 122 6.70 -0.57 6.55
N HIS A 123 7.91 -0.55 7.11
CA HIS A 123 8.15 -0.78 8.53
C HIS A 123 7.48 0.28 9.42
N ARG A 124 7.32 1.54 8.96
CA ARG A 124 6.51 2.54 9.68
C ARG A 124 5.04 2.14 9.80
N VAL A 125 4.51 1.37 8.85
CA VAL A 125 3.15 0.82 8.94
C VAL A 125 3.08 -0.37 9.89
N VAL A 126 4.07 -1.26 9.88
CA VAL A 126 4.03 -2.53 10.63
C VAL A 126 4.52 -2.35 12.06
N ASP A 127 5.71 -1.77 12.24
CA ASP A 127 6.37 -1.73 13.55
C ASP A 127 5.76 -0.69 14.51
N ARG A 128 5.32 0.45 13.98
CA ARG A 128 4.69 1.50 14.80
C ARG A 128 3.29 1.15 15.28
N THR A 129 2.69 0.11 14.74
CA THR A 129 1.32 -0.30 15.05
C THR A 129 1.23 -1.52 15.95
N VAL A 130 2.34 -2.03 16.49
CA VAL A 130 2.40 -3.24 17.33
C VAL A 130 1.42 -3.18 18.52
N GLY A 131 1.19 -1.99 19.09
CA GLY A 131 0.25 -1.80 20.21
C GLY A 131 -1.20 -1.53 19.79
N CYS A 132 -1.53 -1.56 18.48
CA CYS A 132 -2.87 -1.23 18.00
C CYS A 132 -3.82 -2.43 17.87
N PRO A 133 -3.40 -3.65 17.48
CA PRO A 133 -4.31 -4.79 17.35
C PRO A 133 -5.11 -5.05 18.64
N GLY A 134 -6.43 -5.19 18.51
CA GLY A 134 -7.35 -5.38 19.64
C GLY A 134 -7.73 -4.11 20.40
N GLN A 135 -7.19 -2.96 20.03
CA GLN A 135 -7.53 -1.68 20.66
C GLN A 135 -8.81 -1.09 20.08
N THR A 136 -9.51 -0.34 20.93
CA THR A 136 -10.60 0.56 20.53
C THR A 136 -10.19 1.97 20.94
N THR A 137 -10.24 2.92 20.00
CA THR A 137 -9.79 4.29 20.26
C THR A 137 -10.65 5.33 19.52
N PRO A 138 -10.90 6.49 20.14
CA PRO A 138 -11.46 7.65 19.46
C PRO A 138 -10.51 8.14 18.37
N MET A 139 -11.10 8.55 17.25
CA MET A 139 -10.48 9.24 16.12
C MET A 139 -11.20 10.57 15.96
N HIS A 140 -10.48 11.66 16.13
CA HIS A 140 -10.99 13.02 16.07
C HIS A 140 -10.67 13.60 14.70
N LEU A 141 -11.71 14.04 13.98
CA LEU A 141 -11.58 14.61 12.64
C LEU A 141 -11.43 16.14 12.72
N ASP A 142 -10.78 16.74 11.72
CA ASP A 142 -10.57 18.20 11.64
C ASP A 142 -11.89 18.99 11.60
N ASN A 143 -12.99 18.38 11.20
CA ASN A 143 -14.33 18.98 11.24
C ASN A 143 -14.96 19.00 12.64
N GLY A 144 -14.24 18.55 13.67
CA GLY A 144 -14.66 18.52 15.06
C GLY A 144 -15.50 17.28 15.45
N SER A 145 -15.79 16.37 14.52
CA SER A 145 -16.48 15.12 14.85
C SER A 145 -15.52 14.07 15.42
N THR A 146 -16.05 13.16 16.22
CA THR A 146 -15.30 12.04 16.77
C THR A 146 -15.99 10.72 16.38
N GLN A 147 -15.20 9.79 15.92
CA GLN A 147 -15.59 8.42 15.60
C GLN A 147 -14.82 7.45 16.51
N VAL A 148 -15.44 6.39 16.97
CA VAL A 148 -14.77 5.36 17.78
C VAL A 148 -14.52 4.14 16.89
N TRP A 149 -13.26 3.69 16.83
CA TRP A 149 -12.85 2.59 15.96
C TRP A 149 -12.15 1.49 16.76
N SER A 150 -12.51 0.24 16.50
CA SER A 150 -11.77 -0.94 16.93
C SER A 150 -10.88 -1.44 15.79
N PHE A 151 -9.66 -1.93 16.13
CA PHE A 151 -8.64 -2.32 15.17
C PHE A 151 -8.29 -3.80 15.31
N THR A 152 -8.26 -4.51 14.19
CA THR A 152 -7.89 -5.92 14.11
C THR A 152 -6.80 -6.10 13.07
N GLY A 153 -5.67 -6.68 13.47
CA GLY A 153 -4.60 -7.07 12.55
C GLY A 153 -5.03 -8.25 11.70
N GLY A 154 -4.65 -8.21 10.43
CA GLY A 154 -4.78 -9.31 9.47
C GLY A 154 -3.44 -10.00 9.22
N PRO A 155 -3.35 -10.79 8.13
CA PRO A 155 -2.10 -11.38 7.69
C PRO A 155 -1.03 -10.32 7.43
N ALA A 156 0.21 -10.64 7.79
CA ALA A 156 1.38 -9.83 7.49
C ALA A 156 2.55 -10.71 7.03
N SER A 157 3.35 -10.17 6.13
CA SER A 157 4.59 -10.76 5.62
C SER A 157 5.69 -9.69 5.59
N ALA A 158 6.84 -10.00 5.01
CA ALA A 158 7.91 -9.01 4.82
C ALA A 158 7.52 -7.88 3.83
N THR A 159 6.48 -8.09 3.01
CA THR A 159 6.13 -7.13 1.93
C THR A 159 4.65 -6.80 1.86
N ASP A 160 3.82 -7.44 2.66
CA ASP A 160 2.37 -7.24 2.64
C ASP A 160 1.84 -7.20 4.09
N ALA A 161 0.92 -6.30 4.36
CA ALA A 161 0.24 -6.20 5.65
C ALA A 161 -1.22 -5.78 5.47
N ASP A 162 -2.11 -6.51 6.14
CA ASP A 162 -3.54 -6.27 6.10
C ASP A 162 -4.06 -5.94 7.51
N TRP A 163 -5.07 -5.08 7.58
CA TRP A 163 -5.80 -4.83 8.82
C TRP A 163 -7.22 -4.35 8.54
N VAL A 164 -8.04 -4.43 9.57
CA VAL A 164 -9.42 -3.97 9.53
C VAL A 164 -9.66 -3.03 10.70
N LYS A 165 -10.35 -1.94 10.45
CA LYS A 165 -10.98 -1.15 11.50
C LYS A 165 -12.51 -1.19 11.36
N GLN A 166 -13.21 -1.29 12.49
CA GLN A 166 -14.67 -1.28 12.57
C GLN A 166 -15.15 -0.10 13.40
N GLU A 167 -16.08 0.67 12.87
CA GLU A 167 -16.71 1.77 13.60
C GLU A 167 -17.68 1.22 14.67
N ALA A 168 -17.57 1.75 15.89
CA ALA A 168 -18.41 1.31 16.99
C ALA A 168 -19.89 1.56 16.69
N ASP A 169 -20.73 0.66 17.17
CA ASP A 169 -22.20 0.73 17.04
C ASP A 169 -22.73 0.77 15.60
N THR A 170 -21.90 0.40 14.63
CA THR A 170 -22.26 0.30 13.21
C THR A 170 -21.76 -1.02 12.60
N ASP A 171 -22.21 -1.35 11.40
CA ASP A 171 -21.68 -2.46 10.60
C ASP A 171 -20.58 -2.00 9.63
N ARG A 172 -20.20 -0.72 9.67
CA ARG A 172 -19.20 -0.13 8.80
C ARG A 172 -17.80 -0.60 9.16
N ARG A 173 -17.11 -1.15 8.18
CA ARG A 173 -15.74 -1.63 8.30
C ARG A 173 -14.87 -1.04 7.21
N CYS A 174 -13.61 -0.75 7.56
CA CYS A 174 -12.58 -0.38 6.60
C CYS A 174 -11.55 -1.50 6.55
N PHE A 175 -11.42 -2.11 5.40
CA PHE A 175 -10.39 -3.11 5.08
C PHE A 175 -9.24 -2.41 4.41
N THR A 176 -8.03 -2.67 4.87
CA THR A 176 -6.83 -2.01 4.36
C THR A 176 -5.76 -3.03 4.05
N THR A 177 -5.04 -2.83 2.95
CA THR A 177 -3.84 -3.58 2.60
C THR A 177 -2.73 -2.61 2.23
N THR A 178 -1.52 -2.94 2.66
CA THR A 178 -0.28 -2.26 2.29
C THR A 178 0.62 -3.26 1.59
N ARG A 179 1.24 -2.87 0.48
CA ARG A 179 2.15 -3.71 -0.29
C ARG A 179 3.43 -2.96 -0.61
N LEU A 180 4.57 -3.57 -0.27
CA LEU A 180 5.89 -3.16 -0.68
C LEU A 180 6.28 -3.92 -1.95
N ARG A 181 6.66 -3.18 -3.00
CA ARG A 181 7.15 -3.74 -4.26
C ARG A 181 8.37 -2.94 -4.70
N GLU A 182 9.55 -3.52 -4.48
CA GLU A 182 10.83 -2.83 -4.74
C GLU A 182 10.89 -1.47 -4.03
N ASN A 183 11.01 -0.38 -4.78
CA ASN A 183 11.04 0.99 -4.26
C ASN A 183 9.64 1.65 -4.19
N VAL A 184 8.57 0.87 -4.30
CA VAL A 184 7.19 1.37 -4.28
C VAL A 184 6.45 0.84 -3.04
N LEU A 185 5.82 1.74 -2.31
CA LEU A 185 4.83 1.42 -1.28
C LEU A 185 3.45 1.83 -1.77
N LEU A 186 2.54 0.86 -1.87
CA LEU A 186 1.15 1.11 -2.21
C LEU A 186 0.22 0.70 -1.06
N GLN A 187 -0.83 1.49 -0.87
CA GLN A 187 -1.86 1.25 0.12
C GLN A 187 -3.24 1.38 -0.52
N ALA A 188 -4.11 0.44 -0.21
CA ALA A 188 -5.51 0.46 -0.61
C ALA A 188 -6.41 0.30 0.61
N LYS A 189 -7.49 1.06 0.66
CA LYS A 189 -8.52 1.00 1.71
C LYS A 189 -9.91 0.99 1.09
N VAL A 190 -10.76 0.07 1.54
CA VAL A 190 -12.18 0.00 1.20
C VAL A 190 -12.99 -0.02 2.49
N CYS A 191 -13.82 1.00 2.70
CA CYS A 191 -14.78 1.08 3.80
C CYS A 191 -16.17 0.83 3.23
N GLN A 192 -16.92 -0.11 3.83
CA GLN A 192 -18.28 -0.46 3.43
C GLN A 192 -18.98 -1.24 4.56
N PRO A 193 -20.29 -1.40 4.52
CA PRO A 193 -20.98 -2.39 5.33
C PRO A 193 -20.55 -3.82 4.95
N GLY A 194 -20.46 -4.71 5.93
CA GLY A 194 -20.12 -6.12 5.71
C GLY A 194 -18.64 -6.37 5.37
N ASN A 195 -18.36 -7.26 4.42
CA ASN A 195 -17.02 -7.71 4.09
C ASN A 195 -16.46 -7.03 2.82
N GLY A 196 -15.60 -6.04 3.01
CA GLY A 196 -14.84 -5.38 1.93
C GLY A 196 -13.48 -6.03 1.60
N GLY A 197 -13.10 -7.11 2.28
CA GLY A 197 -11.81 -7.79 2.07
C GLY A 197 -11.56 -8.22 0.62
N PRO A 198 -12.52 -8.86 -0.08
CA PRO A 198 -12.34 -9.18 -1.50
C PRO A 198 -12.11 -7.93 -2.37
N ALA A 199 -12.85 -6.85 -2.12
CA ALA A 199 -12.74 -5.61 -2.90
C ALA A 199 -11.38 -4.93 -2.70
N VAL A 200 -10.88 -4.82 -1.45
CA VAL A 200 -9.57 -4.21 -1.20
C VAL A 200 -8.42 -5.02 -1.81
N ASN A 201 -8.53 -6.35 -1.82
CA ASN A 201 -7.52 -7.21 -2.45
C ASN A 201 -7.50 -7.06 -3.98
N VAL A 202 -8.68 -6.98 -4.62
CA VAL A 202 -8.78 -6.71 -6.07
C VAL A 202 -8.24 -5.32 -6.39
N LEU A 203 -8.58 -4.30 -5.60
CA LEU A 203 -8.08 -2.94 -5.75
C LEU A 203 -6.56 -2.88 -5.69
N ALA A 204 -5.96 -3.42 -4.63
CA ALA A 204 -4.51 -3.44 -4.46
C ALA A 204 -3.80 -4.27 -5.54
N GLY A 205 -4.40 -5.38 -5.98
CA GLY A 205 -3.89 -6.17 -7.12
C GLY A 205 -3.89 -5.39 -8.42
N ALA A 206 -4.98 -4.67 -8.71
CA ALA A 206 -5.09 -3.82 -9.89
C ALA A 206 -4.09 -2.65 -9.86
N MET A 207 -3.91 -1.98 -8.71
CA MET A 207 -2.88 -0.96 -8.50
C MET A 207 -1.47 -1.53 -8.75
N GLN A 208 -1.17 -2.71 -8.19
CA GLN A 208 0.12 -3.37 -8.35
C GLN A 208 0.41 -3.74 -9.81
N ASN A 209 -0.58 -4.19 -10.55
CA ASN A 209 -0.42 -4.59 -11.96
C ASN A 209 0.00 -3.43 -12.87
N THR A 210 -0.23 -2.18 -12.46
CA THR A 210 0.21 -1.01 -13.22
C THR A 210 1.70 -0.70 -13.05
N LEU A 211 2.36 -1.25 -12.01
CA LEU A 211 3.78 -1.01 -11.75
C LEU A 211 4.71 -1.70 -12.76
N GLY A 212 4.24 -2.73 -13.44
CA GLY A 212 5.03 -3.54 -14.39
C GLY A 212 4.74 -3.25 -15.87
N GLN A 213 4.07 -2.14 -16.21
CA GLN A 213 3.72 -1.76 -17.58
C GLN A 213 4.67 -0.74 -18.17
#